data_05e7e663027623904a3a1636e7fc3310
#
_entry.id   05e7e663027623904a3a1636e7fc3310
#
_cell.length_a   1.000
_cell.length_b   1.000
_cell.length_c   1.000
_cell.angle_alpha   90.00
_cell.angle_beta   90.00
_cell.angle_gamma   90.00
#
_symmetry.space_group_name_H-M   'P 1'
#
loop_
_entity.id
_entity.type
_entity.pdbx_description
1 polymer ?
#
loop_
_entity_poly.entity_id
_entity_poly.type
_entity_poly.pdbx_seq_one_letter_code
_entity_poly.pdbx_strand_id
1 'polypeptide(L)'
;MTTQRTKSMRLNEQGYPVLSDDLHQRIFGSCQRPTAKQALLDRSQTMLKRFNIPVPVDYPDNLYDGDLPFPELLGNDINEHFEAMADEFVGQHMKEADNFSQCKLPACPGYDDVVFNPGWTRYTLVDGEWNAESVPHPMEKAYVYDCETFVTAGAFPVIGTALSTEAAYIWLAAEMCDPLLPPDEWTSTSLIPLNENAFVVGHNVSYDRVRARNGYTLQT
;
A
#
# COMPACT_ATOMS: atom_id res chain seq x y z
N MET A 1 -47.65 14.64 -8.82
CA MET A 1 -46.72 15.75 -9.09
C MET A 1 -45.82 15.92 -7.87
N THR A 2 -44.68 15.33 -7.89
CA THR A 2 -43.71 15.40 -6.80
C THR A 2 -42.85 16.63 -7.06
N THR A 3 -42.99 17.66 -6.23
CA THR A 3 -42.18 18.86 -6.26
C THR A 3 -40.76 18.50 -5.91
N GLN A 4 -39.90 18.43 -6.91
CA GLN A 4 -38.45 18.37 -6.69
C GLN A 4 -38.01 19.64 -5.96
N ARG A 5 -37.60 19.49 -4.71
CA ARG A 5 -36.88 20.53 -3.98
C ARG A 5 -35.47 20.60 -4.55
N THR A 6 -35.19 21.59 -5.35
CA THR A 6 -33.79 21.97 -5.66
C THR A 6 -33.09 22.31 -4.34
N LYS A 7 -32.24 21.44 -3.88
CA LYS A 7 -31.38 21.70 -2.72
C LYS A 7 -30.26 22.62 -3.19
N SER A 8 -30.32 23.90 -2.84
CA SER A 8 -29.21 24.84 -3.06
C SER A 8 -27.98 24.33 -2.34
N MET A 9 -26.87 24.25 -3.06
CA MET A 9 -25.57 23.89 -2.51
C MET A 9 -25.13 24.95 -1.49
N ARG A 10 -24.80 24.55 -0.28
CA ARG A 10 -24.23 25.44 0.74
C ARG A 10 -22.75 25.64 0.47
N LEU A 11 -22.31 26.88 0.54
CA LEU A 11 -20.90 27.25 0.50
C LEU A 11 -20.41 27.59 1.91
N ASN A 12 -19.15 27.29 2.21
CA ASN A 12 -18.51 27.76 3.43
C ASN A 12 -18.10 29.24 3.29
N GLU A 13 -17.53 29.81 4.34
CA GLU A 13 -17.09 31.21 4.38
C GLU A 13 -16.00 31.53 3.33
N GLN A 14 -15.41 30.50 2.71
CA GLN A 14 -14.39 30.62 1.66
C GLN A 14 -14.94 30.37 0.26
N GLY A 15 -16.25 30.13 0.12
CA GLY A 15 -16.89 29.84 -1.15
C GLY A 15 -16.78 28.39 -1.63
N TYR A 16 -16.35 27.46 -0.78
CA TYR A 16 -16.29 26.04 -1.14
C TYR A 16 -17.59 25.31 -0.82
N PRO A 17 -18.01 24.36 -1.68
CA PRO A 17 -19.16 23.53 -1.41
C PRO A 17 -18.99 22.76 -0.09
N VAL A 18 -20.02 22.78 0.73
CA VAL A 18 -20.11 21.95 1.94
C VAL A 18 -21.22 20.92 1.80
N LEU A 19 -20.99 19.77 2.36
CA LEU A 19 -22.00 18.71 2.40
C LEU A 19 -23.29 19.22 3.04
N SER A 20 -24.45 18.78 2.54
CA SER A 20 -25.72 19.05 3.20
C SER A 20 -25.69 18.44 4.62
N ASP A 21 -26.54 18.97 5.54
CA ASP A 21 -26.59 18.45 6.89
C ASP A 21 -27.01 16.98 6.92
N ASP A 22 -27.93 16.60 6.04
CA ASP A 22 -28.39 15.22 5.85
C ASP A 22 -27.22 14.31 5.37
N LEU A 23 -26.50 14.74 4.34
CA LEU A 23 -25.37 13.99 3.82
C LEU A 23 -24.22 13.91 4.84
N HIS A 24 -23.94 15.01 5.53
CA HIS A 24 -22.94 15.04 6.59
C HIS A 24 -23.30 14.08 7.73
N GLN A 25 -24.58 14.05 8.12
CA GLN A 25 -25.05 13.15 9.17
C GLN A 25 -24.96 11.67 8.74
N ARG A 26 -25.24 11.38 7.47
CA ARG A 26 -25.13 10.01 6.92
C ARG A 26 -23.69 9.51 6.84
N ILE A 27 -22.74 10.40 6.51
CA ILE A 27 -21.32 10.03 6.37
C ILE A 27 -20.61 9.99 7.71
N PHE A 28 -20.87 10.97 8.59
CA PHE A 28 -20.12 11.16 9.85
C PHE A 28 -20.96 10.88 11.10
N GLY A 29 -22.18 10.41 10.96
CA GLY A 29 -23.09 10.16 12.08
C GLY A 29 -23.52 11.44 12.79
N SER A 30 -23.62 11.39 14.11
CA SER A 30 -24.01 12.52 14.95
C SER A 30 -22.90 13.56 15.20
N CYS A 31 -21.80 13.49 14.48
CA CYS A 31 -20.69 14.42 14.66
C CYS A 31 -21.09 15.85 14.35
N GLN A 32 -20.91 16.73 15.33
CA GLN A 32 -21.00 18.17 15.07
C GLN A 32 -19.87 18.61 14.14
N ARG A 33 -20.19 19.44 13.17
CA ARG A 33 -19.16 20.04 12.31
C ARG A 33 -18.22 20.86 13.16
N PRO A 34 -16.91 20.65 13.05
CA PRO A 34 -15.97 21.51 13.75
C PRO A 34 -16.09 22.95 13.21
N THR A 35 -16.24 23.89 14.09
CA THR A 35 -16.17 25.31 13.72
C THR A 35 -14.73 25.61 13.31
N ALA A 36 -14.52 26.00 12.05
CA ALA A 36 -13.20 26.39 11.59
C ALA A 36 -12.70 27.59 12.39
N LYS A 37 -11.52 27.47 13.00
CA LYS A 37 -10.90 28.62 13.67
C LYS A 37 -10.42 29.60 12.62
N GLN A 38 -10.60 30.91 12.86
CA GLN A 38 -10.21 31.96 11.92
C GLN A 38 -8.77 31.81 11.41
N ALA A 39 -7.83 31.41 12.28
CA ALA A 39 -6.46 31.16 11.91
C ALA A 39 -6.28 30.06 10.84
N LEU A 40 -7.16 29.04 10.80
CA LEU A 40 -7.13 28.01 9.76
C LEU A 40 -7.68 28.55 8.44
N LEU A 41 -8.71 29.38 8.50
CA LEU A 41 -9.27 30.04 7.32
C LEU A 41 -8.25 30.96 6.67
N ASP A 42 -7.57 31.81 7.46
CA ASP A 42 -6.54 32.73 7.01
C ASP A 42 -5.35 31.97 6.37
N ARG A 43 -4.95 30.87 7.01
CA ARG A 43 -3.90 29.98 6.48
C ARG A 43 -4.32 29.37 5.14
N SER A 44 -5.53 28.86 5.03
CA SER A 44 -6.06 28.29 3.78
C SER A 44 -6.08 29.32 2.67
N GLN A 45 -6.58 30.53 2.91
CA GLN A 45 -6.59 31.60 1.94
C GLN A 45 -5.18 32.01 1.50
N THR A 46 -4.24 32.07 2.44
CA THR A 46 -2.83 32.35 2.15
C THR A 46 -2.22 31.29 1.25
N MET A 47 -2.50 30.01 1.51
CA MET A 47 -2.01 28.91 0.69
C MET A 47 -2.63 28.95 -0.73
N LEU A 48 -3.92 29.19 -0.84
CA LEU A 48 -4.60 29.30 -2.14
C LEU A 48 -4.00 30.45 -2.99
N LYS A 49 -3.78 31.61 -2.38
CA LYS A 49 -3.11 32.75 -3.05
C LYS A 49 -1.69 32.40 -3.47
N ARG A 50 -0.92 31.73 -2.60
CA ARG A 50 0.47 31.33 -2.88
C ARG A 50 0.58 30.40 -4.08
N PHE A 51 -0.36 29.49 -4.25
CA PHE A 51 -0.37 28.53 -5.36
C PHE A 51 -1.23 28.97 -6.55
N ASN A 52 -1.70 30.20 -6.53
CA ASN A 52 -2.53 30.76 -7.62
C ASN A 52 -3.78 29.92 -7.92
N ILE A 53 -4.35 29.31 -6.89
CA ILE A 53 -5.59 28.54 -7.00
C ILE A 53 -6.76 29.52 -6.88
N PRO A 54 -7.58 29.68 -7.93
CA PRO A 54 -8.71 30.59 -7.87
C PRO A 54 -9.73 30.08 -6.84
N VAL A 55 -10.11 30.97 -5.93
CA VAL A 55 -11.30 30.72 -5.10
C VAL A 55 -12.49 31.16 -5.93
N PRO A 56 -13.42 30.29 -6.27
CA PRO A 56 -14.60 30.68 -7.02
C PRO A 56 -15.42 31.69 -6.21
N VAL A 57 -15.70 32.83 -6.79
CA VAL A 57 -16.49 33.90 -6.13
C VAL A 57 -17.97 33.61 -6.23
N ASP A 58 -18.38 32.95 -7.33
CA ASP A 58 -19.75 32.54 -7.57
C ASP A 58 -19.77 31.12 -8.17
N TYR A 59 -20.44 30.23 -7.50
CA TYR A 59 -20.85 28.96 -8.10
C TYR A 59 -22.22 29.16 -8.74
N PRO A 60 -22.43 28.80 -9.99
CA PRO A 60 -23.77 28.79 -10.55
C PRO A 60 -24.67 27.89 -9.70
N ASP A 61 -25.84 28.42 -9.34
CA ASP A 61 -26.82 27.73 -8.45
C ASP A 61 -27.26 26.34 -8.96
N ASN A 62 -26.88 25.98 -10.18
CA ASN A 62 -27.29 24.78 -10.88
C ASN A 62 -26.12 23.82 -11.25
N LEU A 63 -24.97 23.96 -10.63
CA LEU A 63 -23.81 23.07 -10.93
C LEU A 63 -24.11 21.59 -10.66
N TYR A 64 -25.11 21.31 -9.82
CA TYR A 64 -25.61 19.97 -9.52
C TYR A 64 -27.13 19.98 -9.44
N ASP A 65 -27.77 20.00 -10.62
CA ASP A 65 -29.23 19.92 -10.75
C ASP A 65 -29.77 18.50 -10.67
N GLY A 66 -28.98 17.56 -10.20
CA GLY A 66 -29.31 16.16 -10.01
C GLY A 66 -29.01 15.67 -8.61
N ASP A 67 -29.81 14.77 -8.11
CA ASP A 67 -29.40 13.92 -6.99
C ASP A 67 -28.10 13.24 -7.41
N LEU A 68 -27.01 13.50 -6.69
CA LEU A 68 -25.82 12.66 -6.81
C LEU A 68 -26.29 11.23 -6.53
N PRO A 69 -26.22 10.32 -7.51
CA PRO A 69 -26.61 8.96 -7.25
C PRO A 69 -25.69 8.42 -6.17
N PHE A 70 -26.22 8.31 -4.98
CA PHE A 70 -25.49 7.63 -3.91
C PHE A 70 -25.39 6.18 -4.35
N PRO A 71 -24.22 5.58 -4.37
CA PRO A 71 -24.13 4.15 -4.61
C PRO A 71 -24.99 3.43 -3.56
N GLU A 72 -25.68 2.38 -3.98
CA GLU A 72 -26.38 1.53 -3.03
C GLU A 72 -25.39 1.05 -1.98
N LEU A 73 -25.71 1.28 -0.71
CA LEU A 73 -24.87 0.80 0.38
C LEU A 73 -25.01 -0.73 0.44
N LEU A 74 -23.89 -1.42 0.60
CA LEU A 74 -23.84 -2.87 0.83
C LEU A 74 -24.26 -3.26 2.26
N GLY A 75 -24.82 -2.33 3.02
CA GLY A 75 -25.28 -2.52 4.39
C GLY A 75 -26.26 -1.44 4.78
N ASN A 76 -26.61 -1.38 6.07
CA ASN A 76 -27.59 -0.44 6.59
C ASN A 76 -27.00 0.97 6.81
N ASP A 77 -25.68 1.04 6.94
CA ASP A 77 -24.94 2.29 7.15
C ASP A 77 -23.59 2.28 6.41
N ILE A 78 -22.87 3.38 6.54
CA ILE A 78 -21.59 3.58 5.85
C ILE A 78 -20.49 2.66 6.38
N ASN A 79 -20.53 2.27 7.65
CA ASN A 79 -19.52 1.39 8.24
C ASN A 79 -19.72 -0.03 7.71
N GLU A 80 -20.96 -0.53 7.73
CA GLU A 80 -21.31 -1.83 7.16
C GLU A 80 -20.96 -1.90 5.66
N HIS A 81 -21.14 -0.79 4.92
CA HIS A 81 -20.75 -0.72 3.52
C HIS A 81 -19.23 -0.89 3.35
N PHE A 82 -18.42 -0.17 4.11
CA PHE A 82 -16.97 -0.30 4.03
C PHE A 82 -16.46 -1.63 4.58
N GLU A 83 -17.10 -2.20 5.59
CA GLU A 83 -16.79 -3.55 6.07
C GLU A 83 -17.07 -4.58 4.98
N ALA A 84 -18.23 -4.51 4.32
CA ALA A 84 -18.57 -5.42 3.22
C ALA A 84 -17.62 -5.27 2.02
N MET A 85 -17.23 -4.03 1.68
CA MET A 85 -16.22 -3.78 0.65
C MET A 85 -14.86 -4.34 1.06
N ALA A 86 -14.46 -4.15 2.30
CA ALA A 86 -13.21 -4.69 2.82
C ALA A 86 -13.20 -6.21 2.75
N ASP A 87 -14.30 -6.86 3.15
CA ASP A 87 -14.45 -8.32 3.08
C ASP A 87 -14.39 -8.84 1.64
N GLU A 88 -14.97 -8.12 0.69
CA GLU A 88 -14.91 -8.49 -0.72
C GLU A 88 -13.50 -8.37 -1.29
N PHE A 89 -12.79 -7.28 -0.99
CA PHE A 89 -11.46 -7.01 -1.55
C PHE A 89 -10.31 -7.68 -0.79
N VAL A 90 -10.40 -7.77 0.53
CA VAL A 90 -9.31 -8.29 1.38
C VAL A 90 -9.67 -9.56 2.13
N GLY A 91 -10.92 -10.02 2.12
CA GLY A 91 -11.35 -11.18 2.89
C GLY A 91 -10.59 -12.45 2.55
N GLN A 92 -10.25 -12.67 1.28
CA GLN A 92 -9.38 -13.78 0.87
C GLN A 92 -7.95 -13.58 1.35
N HIS A 93 -7.42 -12.36 1.25
CA HIS A 93 -6.08 -12.01 1.70
C HIS A 93 -5.93 -12.14 3.22
N MET A 94 -6.95 -11.74 3.98
CA MET A 94 -6.96 -11.93 5.44
C MET A 94 -6.95 -13.41 5.83
N LYS A 95 -7.71 -14.26 5.13
CA LYS A 95 -7.69 -15.70 5.36
C LYS A 95 -6.32 -16.32 5.09
N GLU A 96 -5.65 -15.90 4.02
CA GLU A 96 -4.29 -16.38 3.71
C GLU A 96 -3.28 -15.86 4.74
N ALA A 97 -3.39 -14.60 5.18
CA ALA A 97 -2.56 -14.05 6.23
C ALA A 97 -2.77 -14.78 7.58
N ASP A 98 -4.02 -15.07 7.93
CA ASP A 98 -4.36 -15.83 9.13
C ASP A 98 -3.80 -17.26 9.07
N ASN A 99 -3.98 -17.94 7.93
CA ASN A 99 -3.40 -19.26 7.70
C ASN A 99 -1.89 -19.22 7.86
N PHE A 100 -1.25 -18.22 7.26
CA PHE A 100 0.20 -18.04 7.35
C PHE A 100 0.67 -17.78 8.78
N SER A 101 -0.06 -16.95 9.54
CA SER A 101 0.27 -16.61 10.94
C SER A 101 0.21 -17.82 11.88
N GLN A 102 -0.56 -18.85 11.54
CA GLN A 102 -0.72 -20.09 12.32
C GLN A 102 0.26 -21.19 11.91
N CYS A 103 0.95 -21.01 10.79
CA CYS A 103 1.92 -22.00 10.32
C CYS A 103 3.22 -21.91 11.11
N LYS A 104 3.85 -23.07 11.30
CA LYS A 104 5.23 -23.11 11.81
C LYS A 104 6.17 -22.77 10.66
N LEU A 105 6.82 -21.64 10.77
CA LEU A 105 7.81 -21.22 9.79
C LEU A 105 9.08 -22.08 9.90
N PRO A 106 9.78 -22.38 8.79
CA PRO A 106 11.06 -23.06 8.81
C PRO A 106 12.13 -22.20 9.48
N ALA A 107 13.23 -22.84 9.86
CA ALA A 107 14.40 -22.12 10.31
C ALA A 107 14.99 -21.30 9.17
N CYS A 108 15.65 -20.18 9.49
CA CYS A 108 16.43 -19.39 8.54
C CYS A 108 17.91 -19.80 8.61
N PRO A 109 18.66 -19.76 7.48
CA PRO A 109 20.09 -19.99 7.49
C PRO A 109 20.80 -18.93 8.33
N GLY A 110 21.85 -19.35 9.04
CA GLY A 110 22.76 -18.42 9.70
C GLY A 110 23.65 -17.73 8.67
N TYR A 111 24.39 -16.70 9.10
CA TYR A 111 25.28 -15.95 8.21
C TYR A 111 26.30 -16.85 7.50
N ASP A 112 26.85 -17.82 8.22
CA ASP A 112 27.85 -18.75 7.69
C ASP A 112 27.28 -19.77 6.68
N ASP A 113 25.96 -19.92 6.65
CA ASP A 113 25.25 -20.83 5.74
C ASP A 113 24.80 -20.12 4.44
N VAL A 114 24.93 -18.79 4.40
CA VAL A 114 24.49 -17.98 3.25
C VAL A 114 25.47 -18.13 2.09
N VAL A 115 24.94 -18.52 0.94
CA VAL A 115 25.68 -18.59 -0.31
C VAL A 115 25.60 -17.24 -1.01
N PHE A 116 26.75 -16.59 -1.23
CA PHE A 116 26.85 -15.30 -1.91
C PHE A 116 26.79 -15.48 -3.43
N ASN A 117 25.58 -15.75 -3.94
CA ASN A 117 25.28 -15.83 -5.37
C ASN A 117 24.27 -14.74 -5.74
N PRO A 118 24.43 -14.06 -6.90
CA PRO A 118 23.46 -13.11 -7.41
C PRO A 118 22.09 -13.76 -7.67
N GLY A 119 21.02 -13.06 -7.31
CA GLY A 119 19.65 -13.55 -7.49
C GLY A 119 19.14 -14.32 -6.27
N TRP A 120 18.02 -15.02 -6.44
CA TRP A 120 17.39 -15.76 -5.36
C TRP A 120 18.06 -17.11 -5.11
N THR A 121 18.34 -17.37 -3.84
CA THR A 121 18.74 -18.70 -3.34
C THR A 121 17.69 -19.20 -2.37
N ARG A 122 17.17 -20.39 -2.62
CA ARG A 122 16.23 -21.12 -1.76
C ARG A 122 17.01 -21.98 -0.76
N TYR A 123 16.67 -21.88 0.51
CA TYR A 123 17.29 -22.64 1.59
C TYR A 123 16.28 -23.57 2.24
N THR A 124 16.63 -24.85 2.32
CA THR A 124 15.89 -25.88 3.07
C THR A 124 16.81 -26.63 3.99
N LEU A 125 16.34 -26.90 5.20
CA LEU A 125 17.11 -27.69 6.17
C LEU A 125 16.71 -29.14 6.04
N VAL A 126 17.65 -30.01 5.63
CA VAL A 126 17.44 -31.43 5.43
C VAL A 126 18.48 -32.18 6.28
N ASP A 127 18.02 -33.03 7.21
CA ASP A 127 18.86 -33.82 8.09
C ASP A 127 19.91 -33.01 8.89
N GLY A 128 19.59 -31.74 9.18
CA GLY A 128 20.45 -30.81 9.92
C GLY A 128 21.46 -30.05 9.06
N GLU A 129 21.47 -30.26 7.75
CA GLU A 129 22.31 -29.55 6.79
C GLU A 129 21.50 -28.65 5.90
N TRP A 130 22.06 -27.48 5.56
CA TRP A 130 21.43 -26.54 4.63
C TRP A 130 21.62 -26.95 3.18
N ASN A 131 20.52 -27.10 2.46
CA ASN A 131 20.52 -27.23 1.01
C ASN A 131 20.20 -25.86 0.41
N ALA A 132 21.08 -25.35 -0.45
CA ALA A 132 20.96 -24.06 -1.12
C ALA A 132 20.80 -24.27 -2.64
N GLU A 133 19.71 -23.74 -3.20
CA GLU A 133 19.35 -23.88 -4.61
C GLU A 133 19.06 -22.50 -5.22
N SER A 134 19.65 -22.21 -6.38
CA SER A 134 19.34 -20.98 -7.12
C SER A 134 17.98 -21.12 -7.81
N VAL A 135 17.11 -20.12 -7.60
CA VAL A 135 15.75 -20.09 -8.12
C VAL A 135 15.42 -18.73 -8.76
N PRO A 136 14.45 -18.65 -9.67
CA PRO A 136 14.10 -17.37 -10.30
C PRO A 136 13.35 -16.40 -9.38
N HIS A 137 12.60 -16.90 -8.42
CA HIS A 137 11.80 -16.17 -7.43
C HIS A 137 11.41 -17.15 -6.30
N PRO A 138 10.84 -16.69 -5.17
CA PRO A 138 10.22 -17.58 -4.19
C PRO A 138 9.14 -18.44 -4.85
N MET A 139 9.14 -19.74 -4.58
CA MET A 139 8.39 -20.74 -5.36
C MET A 139 6.98 -20.98 -4.83
N GLU A 140 6.75 -20.73 -3.55
CA GLU A 140 5.46 -21.01 -2.90
C GLU A 140 4.42 -19.93 -3.23
N LYS A 141 3.17 -20.26 -2.98
CA LYS A 141 2.01 -19.39 -3.26
C LYS A 141 1.83 -18.26 -2.24
N ALA A 142 2.46 -18.38 -1.08
CA ALA A 142 2.42 -17.36 -0.04
C ALA A 142 3.76 -17.29 0.68
N TYR A 143 4.25 -16.10 0.93
CA TYR A 143 5.48 -15.87 1.71
C TYR A 143 5.52 -14.46 2.30
N VAL A 144 6.24 -14.32 3.42
CA VAL A 144 6.62 -13.01 3.95
C VAL A 144 7.81 -12.51 3.15
N TYR A 145 7.84 -11.22 2.87
CA TYR A 145 8.91 -10.59 2.08
C TYR A 145 9.35 -9.27 2.72
N ASP A 146 10.64 -9.02 2.65
CA ASP A 146 11.26 -7.77 3.06
C ASP A 146 12.50 -7.49 2.18
N CYS A 147 12.89 -6.23 2.06
CA CYS A 147 14.10 -5.88 1.32
C CYS A 147 14.91 -4.76 1.96
N GLU A 148 16.22 -4.84 1.77
CA GLU A 148 17.17 -3.81 2.19
C GLU A 148 17.71 -3.05 0.99
N THR A 149 17.91 -1.76 1.17
CA THR A 149 18.37 -0.87 0.10
C THR A 149 19.66 -0.18 0.45
N PHE A 150 20.47 0.07 -0.58
CA PHE A 150 21.69 0.85 -0.43
C PHE A 150 21.42 2.32 -0.75
N VAL A 151 21.11 3.11 0.27
CA VAL A 151 20.65 4.50 0.13
C VAL A 151 21.72 5.46 -0.39
N THR A 152 23.00 5.18 -0.17
CA THR A 152 24.12 6.06 -0.53
C THR A 152 24.28 6.16 -2.05
N ALA A 153 23.93 5.11 -2.79
CA ALA A 153 24.07 5.04 -4.24
C ALA A 153 22.73 5.05 -5.00
N GLY A 154 21.64 5.51 -4.39
CA GLY A 154 20.36 5.70 -5.08
C GLY A 154 19.20 4.86 -4.58
N ALA A 155 19.27 4.30 -3.39
CA ALA A 155 18.17 3.55 -2.75
C ALA A 155 17.66 2.33 -3.57
N PHE A 156 18.56 1.67 -4.31
CA PHE A 156 18.24 0.42 -4.99
C PHE A 156 18.33 -0.79 -4.03
N PRO A 157 17.57 -1.86 -4.26
CA PRO A 157 17.61 -3.04 -3.41
C PRO A 157 18.92 -3.79 -3.57
N VAL A 158 19.50 -4.21 -2.46
CA VAL A 158 20.74 -5.00 -2.41
C VAL A 158 20.53 -6.39 -1.83
N ILE A 159 19.59 -6.52 -0.89
CA ILE A 159 19.17 -7.78 -0.29
C ILE A 159 17.65 -7.86 -0.35
N GLY A 160 17.13 -9.03 -0.70
CA GLY A 160 15.75 -9.38 -0.49
C GLY A 160 15.67 -10.65 0.34
N THR A 161 14.73 -10.72 1.25
CA THR A 161 14.46 -11.91 2.04
C THR A 161 13.02 -12.35 1.85
N ALA A 162 12.79 -13.64 1.75
CA ALA A 162 11.45 -14.17 1.79
C ALA A 162 11.41 -15.45 2.64
N LEU A 163 10.28 -15.66 3.29
CA LEU A 163 10.06 -16.82 4.14
C LEU A 163 8.67 -17.38 3.86
N SER A 164 8.63 -18.61 3.38
CA SER A 164 7.42 -19.40 3.18
C SER A 164 7.22 -20.41 4.31
N THR A 165 6.19 -21.24 4.21
CA THR A 165 5.99 -22.38 5.11
C THR A 165 6.97 -23.53 4.86
N GLU A 166 7.69 -23.52 3.74
CA GLU A 166 8.53 -24.63 3.28
C GLU A 166 10.02 -24.27 3.26
N ALA A 167 10.36 -23.01 2.98
CA ALA A 167 11.73 -22.59 2.75
C ALA A 167 11.99 -21.13 3.13
N ALA A 168 13.25 -20.83 3.42
CA ALA A 168 13.76 -19.48 3.49
C ALA A 168 14.44 -19.12 2.14
N TYR A 169 14.40 -17.82 1.80
CA TYR A 169 14.95 -17.30 0.55
C TYR A 169 15.77 -16.05 0.82
N ILE A 170 16.90 -15.95 0.14
CA ILE A 170 17.72 -14.74 0.14
C ILE A 170 18.02 -14.36 -1.31
N TRP A 171 17.73 -13.13 -1.66
CA TRP A 171 18.15 -12.53 -2.92
C TRP A 171 19.28 -11.55 -2.67
N LEU A 172 20.32 -11.64 -3.49
CA LEU A 172 21.43 -10.71 -3.44
C LEU A 172 21.59 -10.01 -4.78
N ALA A 173 21.85 -8.70 -4.73
CA ALA A 173 22.28 -7.97 -5.91
C ALA A 173 23.67 -8.46 -6.36
N ALA A 174 23.94 -8.41 -7.66
CA ALA A 174 25.19 -8.89 -8.23
C ALA A 174 26.40 -8.18 -7.63
N GLU A 175 26.25 -6.90 -7.34
CA GLU A 175 27.30 -6.06 -6.74
C GLU A 175 27.71 -6.52 -5.35
N MET A 176 26.76 -7.03 -4.56
CA MET A 176 27.06 -7.59 -3.23
C MET A 176 27.89 -8.88 -3.30
N CYS A 177 27.82 -9.57 -4.43
CA CYS A 177 28.50 -10.85 -4.62
C CYS A 177 29.90 -10.70 -5.25
N ASP A 178 30.27 -9.46 -5.63
CA ASP A 178 31.61 -9.17 -6.15
C ASP A 178 32.53 -8.59 -5.05
N PRO A 179 33.47 -9.40 -4.51
CA PRO A 179 34.35 -8.94 -3.44
C PRO A 179 35.36 -7.86 -3.89
N LEU A 180 35.49 -7.62 -5.19
CA LEU A 180 36.39 -6.61 -5.74
C LEU A 180 35.69 -5.28 -5.99
N LEU A 181 34.37 -5.24 -5.95
CA LEU A 181 33.60 -4.01 -6.19
C LEU A 181 33.27 -3.32 -4.86
N PRO A 182 33.90 -2.16 -4.57
CA PRO A 182 33.62 -1.44 -3.33
C PRO A 182 32.20 -0.83 -3.35
N PRO A 183 31.57 -0.66 -2.17
CA PRO A 183 30.18 -0.19 -2.09
C PRO A 183 29.90 1.19 -2.70
N ASP A 184 30.90 2.05 -2.78
CA ASP A 184 30.79 3.38 -3.39
C ASP A 184 30.74 3.35 -4.92
N GLU A 185 31.07 2.23 -5.53
CA GLU A 185 30.96 1.99 -6.98
C GLU A 185 29.70 1.20 -7.38
N TRP A 186 28.85 0.85 -6.43
CA TRP A 186 27.62 0.12 -6.72
C TRP A 186 26.62 1.00 -7.49
N THR A 187 26.15 0.50 -8.62
CA THR A 187 25.27 1.23 -9.55
C THR A 187 24.04 0.45 -10.00
N SER A 188 23.76 -0.69 -9.37
CA SER A 188 22.65 -1.54 -9.81
C SER A 188 21.30 -0.82 -9.74
N THR A 189 20.50 -1.07 -10.75
CA THR A 189 19.09 -0.68 -10.79
C THR A 189 18.18 -1.91 -10.87
N SER A 190 18.71 -3.09 -10.56
CA SER A 190 17.97 -4.34 -10.65
C SER A 190 16.86 -4.38 -9.61
N LEU A 191 15.64 -4.64 -10.06
CA LEU A 191 14.49 -4.89 -9.19
C LEU A 191 14.44 -6.37 -8.83
N ILE A 192 13.98 -6.65 -7.61
CA ILE A 192 13.87 -8.00 -7.08
C ILE A 192 12.73 -8.75 -7.79
N PRO A 193 12.99 -9.89 -8.44
CA PRO A 193 11.94 -10.67 -9.06
C PRO A 193 11.13 -11.44 -8.02
N LEU A 194 9.82 -11.23 -7.99
CA LEU A 194 8.88 -11.96 -7.15
C LEU A 194 7.91 -12.78 -8.01
N ASN A 195 7.29 -13.79 -7.42
CA ASN A 195 6.25 -14.56 -8.10
C ASN A 195 4.95 -13.75 -8.18
N GLU A 196 4.53 -13.40 -9.39
CA GLU A 196 3.34 -12.57 -9.64
C GLU A 196 2.01 -13.26 -9.24
N ASN A 197 2.04 -14.58 -9.10
CA ASN A 197 0.87 -15.37 -8.70
C ASN A 197 0.88 -15.73 -7.20
N ALA A 198 1.83 -15.21 -6.44
CA ALA A 198 1.92 -15.46 -5.02
C ALA A 198 1.27 -14.34 -4.21
N PHE A 199 0.81 -14.70 -3.03
CA PHE A 199 0.41 -13.77 -2.00
C PHE A 199 1.63 -13.33 -1.20
N VAL A 200 1.93 -12.04 -1.20
CA VAL A 200 3.12 -11.48 -0.55
C VAL A 200 2.71 -10.69 0.68
N VAL A 201 3.20 -11.13 1.84
CA VAL A 201 3.00 -10.46 3.12
C VAL A 201 4.25 -9.67 3.46
N GLY A 202 4.11 -8.44 3.91
CA GLY A 202 5.26 -7.62 4.32
C GLY A 202 4.88 -6.55 5.33
N HIS A 203 5.89 -6.02 6.01
CA HIS A 203 5.76 -4.82 6.81
C HIS A 203 6.10 -3.63 5.92
N ASN A 204 5.24 -2.59 5.92
CA ASN A 204 5.41 -1.41 5.05
C ASN A 204 5.54 -1.75 3.54
N VAL A 205 4.64 -2.57 3.06
CA VAL A 205 4.63 -3.15 1.71
C VAL A 205 4.80 -2.11 0.60
N SER A 206 4.36 -0.87 0.82
CA SER A 206 4.52 0.21 -0.15
C SER A 206 5.99 0.54 -0.44
N TYR A 207 6.86 0.40 0.55
CA TYR A 207 8.30 0.62 0.38
C TYR A 207 8.95 -0.52 -0.41
N ASP A 208 8.62 -1.76 -0.09
CA ASP A 208 9.21 -2.95 -0.70
C ASP A 208 8.69 -3.17 -2.12
N ARG A 209 7.42 -2.83 -2.34
CA ARG A 209 6.71 -3.00 -3.60
C ARG A 209 7.37 -2.27 -4.77
N VAL A 210 7.86 -1.05 -4.56
CA VAL A 210 8.53 -0.26 -5.61
C VAL A 210 9.92 -0.80 -5.96
N ARG A 211 10.45 -1.73 -5.18
CA ARG A 211 11.75 -2.38 -5.37
C ARG A 211 11.62 -3.79 -5.94
N ALA A 212 10.40 -4.29 -6.02
CA ALA A 212 10.09 -5.55 -6.67
C ALA A 212 9.77 -5.33 -8.15
N ARG A 213 10.21 -6.26 -9.00
CA ARG A 213 9.81 -6.29 -10.41
C ARG A 213 8.30 -6.51 -10.50
N ASN A 214 7.61 -5.68 -11.28
CA ASN A 214 6.16 -5.70 -11.40
C ASN A 214 5.42 -5.53 -10.06
N GLY A 215 6.03 -4.83 -9.10
CA GLY A 215 5.50 -4.70 -7.75
C GLY A 215 4.06 -4.18 -7.67
N TYR A 216 3.60 -3.39 -8.64
CA TYR A 216 2.23 -2.88 -8.69
C TYR A 216 1.18 -3.89 -9.18
N THR A 217 1.60 -5.03 -9.70
CA THR A 217 0.71 -6.12 -10.13
C THR A 217 0.68 -7.27 -9.12
N LEU A 218 1.53 -7.22 -8.09
CA LEU A 218 1.56 -8.21 -7.02
C LEU A 218 0.29 -8.12 -6.15
N GLN A 219 -0.20 -9.27 -5.75
CA GLN A 219 -1.23 -9.38 -4.70
C GLN A 219 -0.53 -9.23 -3.33
N THR A 220 -0.84 -8.17 -2.61
CA THR A 220 -0.24 -7.84 -1.31
C THR A 220 -1.31 -7.54 -0.29
#